data_d697f672e6ef1b3c8e0b1919d860730f
#
_entry.id   d697f672e6ef1b3c8e0b1919d860730f
#
_cell.length_a   1.000
_cell.length_b   1.000
_cell.length_c   1.000
_cell.angle_alpha   90.00
_cell.angle_beta   90.00
_cell.angle_gamma   90.00
#
_symmetry.space_group_name_H-M   'P 1'
#
loop_
_entity.id
_entity.type
_entity.pdbx_description
1 polymer ?
#
loop_
_entity_poly.entity_id
_entity_poly.type
_entity_poly.pdbx_seq_one_letter_code
_entity_poly.pdbx_strand_id
1 'polypeptide(L)'
;MAVVFGVDDALTTGQPRIPNEHVVDGAGRHPDVLIPFASIDPRRGADGVAEAKRLLADGSVRGFKFHPNLQEFEPNDRSAYPLYEVIAEHGSIALFHTGHSGIGAGLPGGGGVRLKHGNPMLVDDVAVDFPEMRIILAHPSFPWQDEALSVALHKPQVYLDLSGWTPRRFPPQLVGYMGKALKRQVLFGSDYPLIAPDRWIEDFRTLDLGEEAERLILRENAIGLLGLGS
;
A
#
# COMPACT_ATOMS: atom_id res chain seq x y z
N MET A 1 -16.24 -2.74 -0.34
CA MET A 1 -15.39 -2.55 -1.55
C MET A 1 -13.96 -2.98 -1.21
N ALA A 2 -13.19 -3.44 -2.19
CA ALA A 2 -11.80 -3.87 -2.04
C ALA A 2 -10.90 -3.20 -3.09
N VAL A 3 -9.73 -2.74 -2.68
CA VAL A 3 -8.68 -2.29 -3.60
C VAL A 3 -8.06 -3.52 -4.27
N VAL A 4 -7.93 -3.48 -5.59
CA VAL A 4 -7.34 -4.56 -6.40
C VAL A 4 -6.24 -4.03 -7.30
N PHE A 5 -5.17 -4.78 -7.44
CA PHE A 5 -4.01 -4.42 -8.26
C PHE A 5 -3.21 -5.65 -8.71
N GLY A 6 -2.41 -5.48 -9.74
CA GLY A 6 -1.26 -6.34 -10.03
C GLY A 6 0.01 -5.74 -9.43
N VAL A 7 1.15 -6.40 -9.66
CA VAL A 7 2.49 -5.83 -9.43
C VAL A 7 3.25 -5.87 -10.74
N ASP A 8 3.79 -4.73 -11.16
CA ASP A 8 4.66 -4.62 -12.34
C ASP A 8 6.10 -4.96 -11.93
N ASP A 9 6.45 -6.24 -12.00
CA ASP A 9 7.78 -6.76 -11.68
C ASP A 9 8.52 -7.32 -12.92
N ALA A 10 8.03 -7.00 -14.12
CA ALA A 10 8.51 -7.55 -15.37
C ALA A 10 10.00 -7.28 -15.62
N LEU A 11 10.51 -6.12 -15.20
CA LEU A 11 11.92 -5.77 -15.35
C LEU A 11 12.86 -6.60 -14.45
N THR A 12 12.34 -7.11 -13.34
CA THR A 12 13.10 -7.97 -12.42
C THR A 12 12.95 -9.44 -12.77
N THR A 13 11.73 -9.89 -13.07
CA THR A 13 11.43 -11.31 -13.27
C THR A 13 11.61 -11.78 -14.71
N GLY A 14 11.58 -10.84 -15.68
CA GLY A 14 11.52 -11.15 -17.12
C GLY A 14 10.18 -11.74 -17.56
N GLN A 15 9.20 -11.85 -16.66
CA GLN A 15 7.86 -12.32 -16.99
C GLN A 15 6.98 -11.17 -17.51
N PRO A 16 6.03 -11.43 -18.40
CA PRO A 16 5.09 -10.41 -18.84
C PRO A 16 4.29 -9.86 -17.65
N ARG A 17 4.23 -8.53 -17.53
CA ARG A 17 3.38 -7.87 -16.53
C ARG A 17 1.90 -8.10 -16.82
N ILE A 18 1.08 -8.06 -15.79
CA ILE A 18 -0.37 -7.91 -15.95
C ILE A 18 -0.63 -6.45 -16.37
N PRO A 19 -1.22 -6.19 -17.56
CA PRO A 19 -1.56 -4.84 -17.97
C PRO A 19 -2.51 -4.17 -16.97
N ASN A 20 -2.29 -2.89 -16.68
CA ASN A 20 -3.18 -2.14 -15.78
C ASN A 20 -4.61 -2.08 -16.32
N GLU A 21 -4.79 -2.11 -17.64
CA GLU A 21 -6.08 -2.19 -18.31
C GLU A 21 -6.87 -3.45 -17.91
N HIS A 22 -6.22 -4.58 -17.70
CA HIS A 22 -6.91 -5.80 -17.26
C HIS A 22 -7.47 -5.66 -15.84
N VAL A 23 -6.75 -4.93 -14.96
CA VAL A 23 -7.22 -4.63 -13.60
C VAL A 23 -8.40 -3.65 -13.66
N VAL A 24 -8.28 -2.60 -14.49
CA VAL A 24 -9.34 -1.60 -14.70
C VAL A 24 -10.60 -2.25 -15.28
N ASP A 25 -10.47 -3.05 -16.35
CA ASP A 25 -11.59 -3.76 -16.96
C ASP A 25 -12.25 -4.76 -16.01
N GLY A 26 -11.42 -5.46 -15.22
CA GLY A 26 -11.91 -6.38 -14.18
C GLY A 26 -12.72 -5.66 -13.11
N ALA A 27 -12.20 -4.56 -12.59
CA ALA A 27 -12.89 -3.73 -11.61
C ALA A 27 -14.13 -3.06 -12.19
N GLY A 28 -14.07 -2.61 -13.44
CA GLY A 28 -15.21 -1.99 -14.14
C GLY A 28 -16.41 -2.89 -14.32
N ARG A 29 -16.24 -4.21 -14.27
CA ARG A 29 -17.35 -5.19 -14.24
C ARG A 29 -18.03 -5.30 -12.87
N HIS A 30 -17.36 -4.81 -11.81
CA HIS A 30 -17.84 -4.88 -10.42
C HIS A 30 -17.54 -3.56 -9.68
N PRO A 31 -18.03 -2.41 -10.18
CA PRO A 31 -17.66 -1.09 -9.68
C PRO A 31 -18.21 -0.80 -8.28
N ASP A 32 -19.19 -1.56 -7.82
CA ASP A 32 -19.74 -1.54 -6.47
C ASP A 32 -18.89 -2.30 -5.44
N VAL A 33 -17.94 -3.12 -5.91
CA VAL A 33 -17.13 -4.01 -5.05
C VAL A 33 -15.64 -3.72 -5.18
N LEU A 34 -15.14 -3.40 -6.39
CA LEU A 34 -13.72 -3.31 -6.70
C LEU A 34 -13.27 -1.89 -7.01
N ILE A 35 -12.09 -1.52 -6.49
CA ILE A 35 -11.43 -0.23 -6.71
C ILE A 35 -10.06 -0.52 -7.33
N PRO A 36 -9.83 -0.17 -8.61
CA PRO A 36 -8.58 -0.47 -9.28
C PRO A 36 -7.46 0.47 -8.83
N PHE A 37 -6.32 -0.12 -8.48
CA PHE A 37 -5.03 0.55 -8.42
C PHE A 37 -4.14 0.03 -9.54
N ALA A 38 -3.34 0.92 -10.13
CA ALA A 38 -2.31 0.52 -11.10
C ALA A 38 -1.04 0.05 -10.38
N SER A 39 -0.17 -0.64 -11.11
CA SER A 39 1.22 -0.82 -10.72
C SER A 39 2.12 -0.51 -11.91
N ILE A 40 3.12 0.31 -11.68
CA ILE A 40 4.11 0.72 -12.68
C ILE A 40 5.49 0.64 -12.01
N ASP A 41 6.41 -0.10 -12.62
CA ASP A 41 7.81 -0.11 -12.18
C ASP A 41 8.43 1.26 -12.47
N PRO A 42 8.93 1.99 -11.45
CA PRO A 42 9.54 3.31 -11.67
C PRO A 42 10.71 3.30 -12.64
N ARG A 43 11.41 2.17 -12.78
CA ARG A 43 12.53 1.99 -13.72
C ARG A 43 12.12 2.04 -15.19
N ARG A 44 10.80 2.05 -15.49
CA ARG A 44 10.27 2.29 -16.85
C ARG A 44 10.42 3.74 -17.28
N GLY A 45 10.79 4.65 -16.38
CA GLY A 45 11.09 6.04 -16.70
C GLY A 45 9.95 6.75 -17.42
N ALA A 46 10.24 7.40 -18.55
CA ALA A 46 9.26 8.20 -19.30
C ALA A 46 8.01 7.42 -19.75
N ASP A 47 8.18 6.15 -20.12
CA ASP A 47 7.04 5.30 -20.54
C ASP A 47 6.10 5.02 -19.37
N GLY A 48 6.65 4.78 -18.18
CA GLY A 48 5.87 4.60 -16.95
C GLY A 48 5.11 5.87 -16.57
N VAL A 49 5.76 7.02 -16.67
CA VAL A 49 5.16 8.34 -16.42
C VAL A 49 4.01 8.62 -17.41
N ALA A 50 4.20 8.31 -18.69
CA ALA A 50 3.17 8.49 -19.72
C ALA A 50 1.95 7.60 -19.46
N GLU A 51 2.18 6.34 -19.06
CA GLU A 51 1.10 5.42 -18.67
C GLU A 51 0.33 5.93 -17.45
N ALA A 52 1.03 6.39 -16.41
CA ALA A 52 0.39 6.96 -15.22
C ALA A 52 -0.50 8.17 -15.55
N LYS A 53 0.01 9.10 -16.36
CA LYS A 53 -0.77 10.27 -16.81
C LYS A 53 -2.05 9.86 -17.53
N ARG A 54 -1.98 8.88 -18.43
CA ARG A 54 -3.14 8.38 -19.15
C ARG A 54 -4.19 7.78 -18.19
N LEU A 55 -3.77 6.88 -17.29
CA LEU A 55 -4.67 6.20 -16.33
C LEU A 55 -5.33 7.19 -15.35
N LEU A 56 -4.64 8.27 -14.99
CA LEU A 56 -5.18 9.29 -14.10
C LEU A 56 -6.11 10.26 -14.84
N ALA A 57 -5.78 10.64 -16.07
CA ALA A 57 -6.62 11.51 -16.89
C ALA A 57 -8.01 10.89 -17.17
N ASP A 58 -8.05 9.58 -17.36
CA ASP A 58 -9.30 8.83 -17.57
C ASP A 58 -10.06 8.56 -16.26
N GLY A 59 -9.44 8.85 -15.08
CA GLY A 59 -10.00 8.48 -13.78
C GLY A 59 -10.12 6.97 -13.56
N SER A 60 -9.39 6.18 -14.36
CA SER A 60 -9.49 4.72 -14.40
C SER A 60 -8.97 4.07 -13.13
N VAL A 61 -8.06 4.72 -12.40
CA VAL A 61 -7.46 4.19 -11.17
C VAL A 61 -7.53 5.20 -10.03
N ARG A 62 -7.57 4.70 -8.80
CA ARG A 62 -7.58 5.52 -7.57
C ARG A 62 -6.20 5.68 -6.93
N GLY A 63 -5.24 4.86 -7.30
CA GLY A 63 -3.89 4.88 -6.73
C GLY A 63 -2.94 3.96 -7.48
N PHE A 64 -1.71 3.91 -6.96
CA PHE A 64 -0.63 3.12 -7.53
C PHE A 64 0.00 2.23 -6.47
N LYS A 65 0.14 0.94 -6.78
CA LYS A 65 0.88 -0.04 -5.96
C LYS A 65 2.33 -0.08 -6.39
N PHE A 66 3.21 0.07 -5.41
CA PHE A 66 4.64 -0.19 -5.51
C PHE A 66 5.03 -1.38 -4.64
N HIS A 67 5.93 -2.20 -5.15
CA HIS A 67 6.53 -3.29 -4.39
C HIS A 67 8.06 -3.22 -4.48
N PRO A 68 8.70 -2.33 -3.69
CA PRO A 68 10.12 -2.01 -3.83
C PRO A 68 11.03 -3.23 -3.81
N ASN A 69 10.70 -4.25 -2.98
CA ASN A 69 11.49 -5.50 -2.91
C ASN A 69 11.49 -6.29 -4.22
N LEU A 70 10.35 -6.32 -4.94
CA LEU A 70 10.21 -7.02 -6.23
C LEU A 70 10.66 -6.16 -7.40
N GLN A 71 10.35 -4.89 -7.35
CA GLN A 71 10.71 -3.93 -8.39
C GLN A 71 12.16 -3.44 -8.25
N GLU A 72 12.91 -3.95 -7.26
CA GLU A 72 14.35 -3.67 -7.02
C GLU A 72 14.72 -2.17 -7.05
N PHE A 73 13.94 -1.34 -6.39
CA PHE A 73 14.23 0.09 -6.25
C PHE A 73 14.09 0.55 -4.80
N GLU A 74 14.77 1.60 -4.42
CA GLU A 74 14.56 2.28 -3.14
C GLU A 74 13.48 3.36 -3.32
N PRO A 75 12.42 3.40 -2.46
CA PRO A 75 11.35 4.39 -2.60
C PRO A 75 11.81 5.84 -2.75
N ASN A 76 12.90 6.22 -2.10
CA ASN A 76 13.52 7.55 -2.18
C ASN A 76 14.51 7.72 -3.35
N ASP A 77 14.63 6.77 -4.26
CA ASP A 77 15.43 6.93 -5.46
C ASP A 77 14.82 8.03 -6.35
N ARG A 78 15.63 9.04 -6.67
CA ARG A 78 15.20 10.18 -7.48
C ARG A 78 14.69 9.79 -8.88
N SER A 79 15.08 8.66 -9.41
CA SER A 79 14.56 8.14 -10.68
C SER A 79 13.05 7.79 -10.62
N ALA A 80 12.51 7.51 -9.42
CA ALA A 80 11.08 7.25 -9.22
C ALA A 80 10.24 8.54 -9.09
N TYR A 81 10.87 9.67 -8.78
CA TYR A 81 10.18 10.92 -8.47
C TYR A 81 9.29 11.46 -9.60
N PRO A 82 9.67 11.39 -10.89
CA PRO A 82 8.77 11.82 -11.96
C PRO A 82 7.43 11.08 -11.98
N LEU A 83 7.38 9.85 -11.48
CA LEU A 83 6.13 9.10 -11.32
C LEU A 83 5.34 9.59 -10.09
N TYR A 84 6.01 9.89 -8.98
CA TYR A 84 5.37 10.44 -7.78
C TYR A 84 4.83 11.85 -8.00
N GLU A 85 5.52 12.68 -8.79
CA GLU A 85 5.03 14.01 -9.21
C GLU A 85 3.66 13.88 -9.86
N VAL A 86 3.51 12.99 -10.83
CA VAL A 86 2.22 12.75 -11.51
C VAL A 86 1.14 12.25 -10.55
N ILE A 87 1.48 11.36 -9.61
CA ILE A 87 0.55 10.85 -8.61
C ILE A 87 0.08 11.97 -7.67
N ALA A 88 1.02 12.80 -7.20
CA ALA A 88 0.74 13.94 -6.32
C ALA A 88 -0.10 15.02 -7.01
N GLU A 89 0.27 15.43 -8.23
CA GLU A 89 -0.47 16.41 -9.03
C GLU A 89 -1.95 16.06 -9.25
N HIS A 90 -2.25 14.76 -9.34
CA HIS A 90 -3.63 14.28 -9.51
C HIS A 90 -4.33 13.95 -8.19
N GLY A 91 -3.70 14.24 -7.04
CA GLY A 91 -4.25 13.88 -5.73
C GLY A 91 -4.51 12.38 -5.56
N SER A 92 -3.76 11.54 -6.28
CA SER A 92 -3.88 10.09 -6.22
C SER A 92 -3.12 9.51 -5.01
N ILE A 93 -3.11 8.19 -4.87
CA ILE A 93 -2.56 7.50 -3.69
C ILE A 93 -1.36 6.66 -4.12
N ALA A 94 -0.27 6.73 -3.36
CA ALA A 94 0.86 5.82 -3.48
C ALA A 94 0.81 4.77 -2.36
N LEU A 95 0.68 3.50 -2.71
CA LEU A 95 0.66 2.36 -1.78
C LEU A 95 1.96 1.58 -1.93
N PHE A 96 2.82 1.64 -0.92
CA PHE A 96 4.11 0.94 -0.89
C PHE A 96 3.99 -0.34 -0.07
N HIS A 97 4.48 -1.46 -0.63
CA HIS A 97 4.82 -2.61 0.19
C HIS A 97 5.95 -2.23 1.13
N THR A 98 5.79 -2.47 2.42
CA THR A 98 6.80 -2.23 3.44
C THR A 98 7.01 -3.46 4.32
N GLY A 99 8.24 -3.60 4.81
CA GLY A 99 8.61 -4.73 5.65
C GLY A 99 9.02 -5.99 4.90
N HIS A 100 8.80 -7.11 5.57
CA HIS A 100 9.14 -8.45 5.07
C HIS A 100 8.26 -8.83 3.87
N SER A 101 8.89 -9.39 2.84
CA SER A 101 8.18 -10.04 1.74
C SER A 101 8.21 -11.55 1.90
N GLY A 102 7.05 -12.20 1.77
CA GLY A 102 6.96 -13.66 1.70
C GLY A 102 7.46 -14.23 0.37
N ILE A 103 7.61 -13.37 -0.65
CA ILE A 103 8.09 -13.79 -1.96
C ILE A 103 9.57 -14.11 -1.89
N GLY A 104 9.96 -15.28 -2.42
CA GLY A 104 11.32 -15.78 -2.33
C GLY A 104 11.70 -16.41 -0.98
N ALA A 105 10.85 -16.31 0.03
CA ALA A 105 11.12 -16.91 1.34
C ALA A 105 11.34 -18.43 1.23
N GLY A 106 12.40 -18.92 1.88
CA GLY A 106 12.80 -20.32 1.82
C GLY A 106 13.63 -20.72 0.61
N LEU A 107 13.77 -19.87 -0.40
CA LEU A 107 14.66 -20.11 -1.53
C LEU A 107 16.11 -19.68 -1.23
N PRO A 108 17.12 -20.32 -1.85
CA PRO A 108 18.50 -19.87 -1.73
C PRO A 108 18.63 -18.39 -2.12
N GLY A 109 19.29 -17.59 -1.26
CA GLY A 109 19.41 -16.14 -1.45
C GLY A 109 18.08 -15.38 -1.46
N GLY A 110 16.99 -15.98 -0.90
CA GLY A 110 15.66 -15.37 -0.91
C GLY A 110 15.10 -15.18 -2.32
N GLY A 111 15.51 -16.01 -3.29
CA GLY A 111 15.13 -15.85 -4.71
C GLY A 111 15.61 -14.52 -5.32
N GLY A 112 16.64 -13.87 -4.74
CA GLY A 112 17.16 -12.57 -5.18
C GLY A 112 16.48 -11.36 -4.55
N VAL A 113 15.39 -11.54 -3.81
CA VAL A 113 14.62 -10.44 -3.18
C VAL A 113 15.43 -9.74 -2.08
N ARG A 114 15.56 -8.43 -2.18
CA ARG A 114 16.25 -7.60 -1.17
C ARG A 114 15.26 -6.94 -0.23
N LEU A 115 15.21 -7.41 1.03
CA LEU A 115 14.26 -6.89 2.01
C LEU A 115 14.48 -5.42 2.36
N LYS A 116 15.71 -4.91 2.30
CA LYS A 116 16.03 -3.52 2.66
C LYS A 116 15.18 -2.46 1.94
N HIS A 117 14.75 -2.74 0.71
CA HIS A 117 13.91 -1.83 -0.07
C HIS A 117 12.49 -1.64 0.53
N GLY A 118 12.07 -2.56 1.40
CA GLY A 118 10.81 -2.46 2.15
C GLY A 118 10.93 -1.67 3.47
N ASN A 119 12.09 -1.03 3.77
CA ASN A 119 12.20 -0.22 4.98
C ASN A 119 11.33 1.04 4.86
N PRO A 120 10.36 1.28 5.77
CA PRO A 120 9.46 2.42 5.72
C PRO A 120 10.16 3.77 5.86
N MET A 121 11.39 3.82 6.42
CA MET A 121 12.18 5.05 6.48
C MET A 121 12.57 5.59 5.11
N LEU A 122 12.64 4.74 4.06
CA LEU A 122 12.82 5.20 2.68
C LEU A 122 11.58 5.94 2.14
N VAL A 123 10.40 5.63 2.69
CA VAL A 123 9.16 6.33 2.34
C VAL A 123 9.03 7.63 3.15
N ASP A 124 9.72 7.75 4.28
CA ASP A 124 9.79 9.00 5.05
C ASP A 124 10.31 10.16 4.19
N ASP A 125 11.39 9.95 3.43
CA ASP A 125 11.93 10.94 2.50
C ASP A 125 10.92 11.33 1.41
N VAL A 126 10.23 10.35 0.84
CA VAL A 126 9.17 10.58 -0.17
C VAL A 126 8.04 11.42 0.42
N ALA A 127 7.62 11.14 1.65
CA ALA A 127 6.56 11.89 2.32
C ALA A 127 6.97 13.34 2.68
N VAL A 128 8.27 13.61 2.84
CA VAL A 128 8.81 14.98 2.99
C VAL A 128 8.77 15.73 1.66
N ASP A 129 9.21 15.07 0.59
CA ASP A 129 9.35 15.70 -0.72
C ASP A 129 7.98 15.88 -1.44
N PHE A 130 6.98 15.08 -1.06
CA PHE A 130 5.60 15.13 -1.59
C PHE A 130 4.54 15.27 -0.48
N PRO A 131 4.48 16.43 0.22
CA PRO A 131 3.61 16.61 1.38
C PRO A 131 2.12 16.50 1.07
N GLU A 132 1.71 16.71 -0.17
CA GLU A 132 0.30 16.62 -0.60
C GLU A 132 -0.08 15.20 -1.08
N MET A 133 0.91 14.32 -1.28
CA MET A 133 0.65 12.95 -1.72
C MET A 133 0.16 12.08 -0.58
N ARG A 134 -0.98 11.42 -0.75
CA ARG A 134 -1.47 10.42 0.20
C ARG A 134 -0.69 9.13 0.02
N ILE A 135 -0.10 8.63 1.11
CA ILE A 135 0.77 7.46 1.11
C ILE A 135 0.19 6.38 2.02
N ILE A 136 0.21 5.13 1.56
CA ILE A 136 -0.12 3.97 2.38
C ILE A 136 1.12 3.09 2.50
N LEU A 137 1.53 2.79 3.74
CA LEU A 137 2.51 1.77 4.08
C LEU A 137 1.74 0.46 4.24
N ALA A 138 1.89 -0.46 3.27
CA ALA A 138 1.21 -1.75 3.31
C ALA A 138 1.92 -2.70 4.26
N HIS A 139 1.11 -3.40 5.03
CA HIS A 139 1.48 -4.33 6.09
C HIS A 139 2.00 -3.66 7.38
N PRO A 140 2.05 -4.40 8.51
CA PRO A 140 2.64 -3.92 9.75
C PRO A 140 4.15 -3.65 9.69
N SER A 141 4.78 -3.80 8.52
CA SER A 141 6.19 -3.47 8.23
C SER A 141 7.23 -4.27 9.03
N PHE A 142 6.95 -5.53 9.43
CA PHE A 142 7.95 -6.36 10.09
C PHE A 142 9.28 -6.43 9.30
N PRO A 143 10.48 -6.25 9.90
CA PRO A 143 10.74 -6.01 11.33
C PRO A 143 10.74 -4.52 11.75
N TRP A 144 10.39 -3.59 10.87
CA TRP A 144 10.46 -2.14 11.05
C TRP A 144 9.10 -1.52 11.45
N GLN A 145 8.35 -2.19 12.35
CA GLN A 145 7.04 -1.70 12.80
C GLN A 145 7.13 -0.34 13.49
N ASP A 146 8.16 -0.14 14.30
CA ASP A 146 8.34 1.10 15.07
C ASP A 146 8.71 2.27 14.18
N GLU A 147 9.47 2.03 13.13
CA GLU A 147 9.77 3.02 12.09
C GLU A 147 8.51 3.41 11.33
N ALA A 148 7.69 2.44 10.91
CA ALA A 148 6.43 2.71 10.23
C ALA A 148 5.47 3.51 11.11
N LEU A 149 5.35 3.16 12.38
CA LEU A 149 4.57 3.92 13.38
C LEU A 149 5.11 5.34 13.53
N SER A 150 6.43 5.51 13.61
CA SER A 150 7.07 6.82 13.72
C SER A 150 6.78 7.71 12.52
N VAL A 151 6.89 7.16 11.30
CA VAL A 151 6.58 7.90 10.06
C VAL A 151 5.12 8.33 10.04
N ALA A 152 4.17 7.43 10.35
CA ALA A 152 2.75 7.75 10.36
C ALA A 152 2.38 8.77 11.46
N LEU A 153 3.00 8.69 12.65
CA LEU A 153 2.80 9.66 13.72
C LEU A 153 3.31 11.06 13.36
N HIS A 154 4.37 11.13 12.58
CA HIS A 154 5.00 12.38 12.21
C HIS A 154 4.36 13.04 10.99
N LYS A 155 3.76 12.25 10.08
CA LYS A 155 3.25 12.70 8.78
C LYS A 155 1.76 12.38 8.60
N PRO A 156 0.87 13.38 8.66
CA PRO A 156 -0.59 13.16 8.64
C PRO A 156 -1.10 12.56 7.32
N GLN A 157 -0.34 12.68 6.20
CA GLN A 157 -0.70 12.10 4.91
C GLN A 157 -0.29 10.62 4.76
N VAL A 158 0.41 10.05 5.77
CA VAL A 158 0.85 8.65 5.74
C VAL A 158 -0.09 7.77 6.55
N TYR A 159 -0.56 6.70 5.93
CA TYR A 159 -1.47 5.71 6.49
C TYR A 159 -0.78 4.35 6.61
N LEU A 160 -1.22 3.55 7.57
CA LEU A 160 -0.78 2.17 7.75
C LEU A 160 -1.91 1.23 7.33
N ASP A 161 -1.61 0.28 6.46
CA ASP A 161 -2.52 -0.82 6.12
C ASP A 161 -2.08 -2.08 6.89
N LEU A 162 -3.04 -2.77 7.48
CA LEU A 162 -2.80 -3.91 8.37
C LEU A 162 -2.82 -5.28 7.65
N SER A 163 -2.80 -5.29 6.33
CA SER A 163 -2.89 -6.50 5.51
C SER A 163 -1.69 -7.46 5.69
N GLY A 164 -1.84 -8.69 5.24
CA GLY A 164 -0.77 -9.71 5.21
C GLY A 164 -0.41 -10.34 6.55
N TRP A 165 -0.96 -9.85 7.65
CA TRP A 165 -0.72 -10.35 9.01
C TRP A 165 -2.03 -10.58 9.75
N THR A 166 -2.08 -11.66 10.57
CA THR A 166 -3.25 -11.85 11.43
C THR A 166 -3.17 -10.91 12.63
N PRO A 167 -4.28 -10.27 13.04
CA PRO A 167 -4.29 -9.34 14.18
C PRO A 167 -3.73 -9.92 15.49
N ARG A 168 -3.89 -11.22 15.72
CA ARG A 168 -3.33 -11.91 16.88
C ARG A 168 -1.80 -11.86 16.98
N ARG A 169 -1.12 -11.53 15.88
CA ARG A 169 0.35 -11.43 15.82
C ARG A 169 0.84 -9.99 15.84
N PHE A 170 -0.06 -9.02 15.98
CA PHE A 170 0.34 -7.63 16.05
C PHE A 170 1.13 -7.36 17.33
N PRO A 171 2.28 -6.67 17.24
CA PRO A 171 3.02 -6.29 18.44
C PRO A 171 2.19 -5.32 19.29
N PRO A 172 2.34 -5.40 20.64
CA PRO A 172 1.55 -4.55 21.56
C PRO A 172 1.66 -3.06 21.27
N GLN A 173 2.80 -2.61 20.77
CA GLN A 173 3.03 -1.21 20.42
C GLN A 173 2.15 -0.76 19.26
N LEU A 174 2.07 -1.55 18.18
CA LEU A 174 1.14 -1.29 17.07
C LEU A 174 -0.30 -1.23 17.57
N VAL A 175 -0.72 -2.21 18.38
CA VAL A 175 -2.06 -2.27 18.98
C VAL A 175 -2.35 -1.01 19.79
N GLY A 176 -1.38 -0.58 20.61
CA GLY A 176 -1.51 0.63 21.44
C GLY A 176 -1.68 1.92 20.63
N TYR A 177 -0.93 2.08 19.54
CA TYR A 177 -1.03 3.28 18.69
C TYR A 177 -2.27 3.29 17.79
N MET A 178 -2.63 2.16 17.20
CA MET A 178 -3.80 2.10 16.31
C MET A 178 -5.13 2.30 17.04
N GLY A 179 -5.20 1.95 18.34
CA GLY A 179 -6.37 2.23 19.18
C GLY A 179 -6.46 3.68 19.67
N LYS A 180 -5.41 4.49 19.53
CA LYS A 180 -5.30 5.84 20.11
C LYS A 180 -4.86 6.87 19.06
N ALA A 181 -3.55 7.19 19.05
CA ALA A 181 -3.01 8.30 18.26
C ALA A 181 -3.18 8.10 16.75
N LEU A 182 -3.05 6.87 16.26
CA LEU A 182 -3.12 6.54 14.83
C LEU A 182 -4.49 6.00 14.38
N LYS A 183 -5.51 6.00 15.24
CA LYS A 183 -6.82 5.41 14.88
C LYS A 183 -7.46 5.95 13.60
N ARG A 184 -7.05 7.16 13.15
CA ARG A 184 -7.52 7.81 11.92
C ARG A 184 -6.60 7.61 10.71
N GLN A 185 -5.42 7.00 10.90
CA GLN A 185 -4.42 6.75 9.86
C GLN A 185 -4.18 5.25 9.64
N VAL A 186 -4.94 4.37 10.30
CA VAL A 186 -4.83 2.93 10.14
C VAL A 186 -6.00 2.42 9.30
N LEU A 187 -5.69 1.51 8.37
CA LEU A 187 -6.60 0.95 7.40
C LEU A 187 -6.72 -0.57 7.57
N PHE A 188 -7.92 -1.08 7.38
CA PHE A 188 -8.16 -2.51 7.23
C PHE A 188 -7.64 -3.01 5.88
N GLY A 189 -6.92 -4.12 5.92
CA GLY A 189 -6.58 -4.95 4.78
C GLY A 189 -6.38 -6.39 5.23
N SER A 190 -6.69 -7.36 4.38
CA SER A 190 -6.51 -8.79 4.67
C SER A 190 -5.43 -9.45 3.83
N ASP A 191 -5.06 -8.83 2.69
CA ASP A 191 -4.19 -9.42 1.69
C ASP A 191 -4.79 -10.71 1.09
N TYR A 192 -6.09 -10.66 0.81
CA TYR A 192 -6.81 -11.77 0.18
C TYR A 192 -6.15 -12.17 -1.15
N PRO A 193 -5.95 -13.45 -1.45
CA PRO A 193 -6.54 -14.63 -0.77
C PRO A 193 -5.72 -15.23 0.39
N LEU A 194 -4.62 -14.62 0.82
CA LEU A 194 -3.79 -15.15 1.90
C LEU A 194 -4.57 -15.25 3.22
N ILE A 195 -5.32 -14.23 3.57
CA ILE A 195 -6.18 -14.22 4.75
C ILE A 195 -7.60 -13.85 4.32
N ALA A 196 -8.59 -14.66 4.69
CA ALA A 196 -9.99 -14.34 4.45
C ALA A 196 -10.41 -13.12 5.30
N PRO A 197 -11.12 -12.11 4.70
CA PRO A 197 -11.50 -10.89 5.41
C PRO A 197 -12.29 -11.12 6.70
N ASP A 198 -13.24 -12.01 6.69
CA ASP A 198 -14.10 -12.38 7.84
C ASP A 198 -13.26 -12.90 9.00
N ARG A 199 -12.35 -13.83 8.73
CA ARG A 199 -11.42 -14.36 9.74
C ARG A 199 -10.52 -13.25 10.29
N TRP A 200 -10.02 -12.36 9.43
CA TRP A 200 -9.21 -11.24 9.87
C TRP A 200 -9.99 -10.31 10.80
N ILE A 201 -11.24 -9.99 10.44
CA ILE A 201 -12.12 -9.13 11.25
C ILE A 201 -12.45 -9.77 12.59
N GLU A 202 -12.73 -11.08 12.62
CA GLU A 202 -12.93 -11.82 13.88
C GLU A 202 -11.71 -11.71 14.80
N ASP A 203 -10.49 -11.94 14.26
CA ASP A 203 -9.25 -11.83 15.02
C ASP A 203 -9.00 -10.36 15.48
N PHE A 204 -9.31 -9.37 14.64
CA PHE A 204 -9.16 -7.96 14.97
C PHE A 204 -10.04 -7.52 16.14
N ARG A 205 -11.27 -7.97 16.18
CA ARG A 205 -12.19 -7.67 17.28
C ARG A 205 -11.72 -8.18 18.63
N THR A 206 -10.88 -9.21 18.66
CA THR A 206 -10.28 -9.71 19.91
C THR A 206 -9.27 -8.74 20.53
N LEU A 207 -8.83 -7.70 19.79
CA LEU A 207 -7.90 -6.69 20.30
C LEU A 207 -8.58 -5.65 21.21
N ASP A 208 -9.92 -5.57 21.19
CA ASP A 208 -10.75 -4.71 22.03
C ASP A 208 -10.31 -3.22 22.03
N LEU A 209 -10.17 -2.64 20.84
CA LEU A 209 -9.70 -1.26 20.64
C LEU A 209 -10.77 -0.21 20.94
N GLY A 210 -12.00 -0.62 21.22
CA GLY A 210 -13.17 0.23 21.37
C GLY A 210 -13.88 0.55 20.05
N GLU A 211 -15.18 0.82 20.13
CA GLU A 211 -16.10 0.97 18.98
C GLU A 211 -15.65 2.04 17.96
N GLU A 212 -15.13 3.18 18.45
CA GLU A 212 -14.67 4.26 17.55
C GLU A 212 -13.48 3.81 16.70
N ALA A 213 -12.47 3.19 17.32
CA ALA A 213 -11.28 2.75 16.59
C ALA A 213 -11.63 1.61 15.61
N GLU A 214 -12.49 0.67 16.02
CA GLU A 214 -12.96 -0.39 15.15
C GLU A 214 -13.66 0.17 13.90
N ARG A 215 -14.63 1.08 14.07
CA ARG A 215 -15.38 1.68 12.98
C ARG A 215 -14.48 2.48 12.02
N LEU A 216 -13.55 3.25 12.57
CA LEU A 216 -12.58 4.02 11.78
C LEU A 216 -11.68 3.10 10.96
N ILE A 217 -11.04 2.12 11.59
CA ILE A 217 -10.05 1.24 10.96
C ILE A 217 -10.70 0.31 9.93
N LEU A 218 -11.85 -0.29 10.25
CA LEU A 218 -12.50 -1.24 9.37
C LEU A 218 -13.20 -0.58 8.17
N ARG A 219 -13.50 0.74 8.24
CA ARG A 219 -14.34 1.35 7.20
C ARG A 219 -14.02 2.82 6.93
N GLU A 220 -14.18 3.71 7.92
CA GLU A 220 -14.31 5.14 7.67
C GLU A 220 -13.03 5.79 7.17
N ASN A 221 -11.88 5.35 7.67
CA ASN A 221 -10.60 5.86 7.20
C ASN A 221 -10.40 5.59 5.70
N ALA A 222 -10.74 4.38 5.25
CA ALA A 222 -10.65 4.04 3.83
C ALA A 222 -11.65 4.82 2.97
N ILE A 223 -12.88 5.04 3.46
CA ILE A 223 -13.88 5.88 2.79
C ILE A 223 -13.33 7.31 2.59
N GLY A 224 -12.80 7.91 3.65
CA GLY A 224 -12.23 9.25 3.60
C GLY A 224 -11.02 9.35 2.68
N LEU A 225 -10.08 8.41 2.80
CA LEU A 225 -8.86 8.38 2.01
C LEU A 225 -9.11 8.19 0.52
N LEU A 226 -10.02 7.28 0.17
CA LEU A 226 -10.35 6.93 -1.22
C LEU A 226 -11.39 7.86 -1.86
N GLY A 227 -11.98 8.78 -1.08
CA GLY A 227 -13.02 9.68 -1.56
C GLY A 227 -14.29 8.95 -1.99
N LEU A 228 -14.65 7.88 -1.28
CA LEU A 228 -15.87 7.13 -1.53
C LEU A 228 -17.04 7.88 -0.90
N GLY A 229 -18.15 8.03 -1.64
CA GLY A 229 -19.37 8.62 -1.09
C GLY A 229 -19.84 7.86 0.15
N SER A 230 -20.31 8.61 1.15
CA SER A 230 -20.91 8.06 2.39
C SER A 230 -22.24 7.37 2.14
#